data_e683e597a83a89a5547fa34838a6d18d
#
_entry.id   e683e597a83a89a5547fa34838a6d18d
#
_cell.length_a   1.000
_cell.length_b   1.000
_cell.length_c   1.000
_cell.angle_alpha   90.00
_cell.angle_beta   90.00
_cell.angle_gamma   90.00
#
_symmetry.space_group_name_H-M   'P 1'
#
loop_
_entity.id
_entity.type
_entity.pdbx_description
1 polymer ?
#
loop_
_entity_poly.entity_id
_entity_poly.type
_entity_poly.pdbx_seq_one_letter_code
_entity_poly.pdbx_strand_id
1 'polypeptide(L)'
;MLSPLSGTCEVLPGVEVLARDHAHELAGKRVGILTNPTGVTRELKSTIDVIRSLPQVRVVRLFSPEHGLRGQHYAGDKVSENLDPVSRLPVVSLYGATRKPTPEMLEGLDMVIYDIQDVGHRTYTYVSTLTYLMEACEEAGVAVWVLDRPDPMGGHLTGGPMLDPDLESFIGIHPVPQVYGMTPGEWAQMIRAERTPEIDLRVITMDGWRRGMNFGALGWVWIPTSQHIPHWETSYFYAMTGTLGELHRLSNGVGTPSPFELIGASWLEPVEFASRLNACLLYTSPSPRDS
;
A
#
# COMPACT_ATOMS: atom_id res chain seq x y z
N MET A 1 18.89 3.16 -38.87
CA MET A 1 19.22 3.71 -37.55
C MET A 1 18.00 4.44 -37.05
N LEU A 2 17.22 3.81 -36.16
CA LEU A 2 16.11 4.45 -35.48
C LEU A 2 16.70 5.18 -34.27
N SER A 3 16.60 6.51 -34.28
CA SER A 3 16.95 7.34 -33.14
C SER A 3 16.13 6.88 -31.92
N PRO A 4 16.70 6.78 -30.72
CA PRO A 4 15.92 6.53 -29.53
C PRO A 4 14.97 7.71 -29.33
N LEU A 5 13.66 7.41 -29.26
CA LEU A 5 12.63 8.37 -28.94
C LEU A 5 12.93 8.97 -27.57
N SER A 6 13.00 10.29 -27.60
CA SER A 6 13.03 11.27 -26.50
C SER A 6 12.63 10.78 -25.14
N GLY A 7 13.55 10.97 -24.20
CA GLY A 7 13.36 11.17 -22.76
C GLY A 7 12.03 10.75 -22.15
N THR A 8 11.84 9.45 -21.90
CA THR A 8 10.91 9.03 -20.85
C THR A 8 11.50 9.58 -19.54
N CYS A 9 10.83 10.56 -18.94
CA CYS A 9 11.18 11.03 -17.60
C CYS A 9 11.13 9.78 -16.70
N GLU A 10 12.29 9.37 -16.21
CA GLU A 10 12.43 8.19 -15.38
C GLU A 10 11.70 8.45 -14.05
N VAL A 11 10.77 7.60 -13.66
CA VAL A 11 10.05 7.77 -12.41
C VAL A 11 10.90 7.24 -11.25
N LEU A 12 11.06 8.06 -10.20
CA LEU A 12 11.77 7.68 -8.97
C LEU A 12 10.78 7.49 -7.83
N PRO A 13 10.83 6.36 -7.08
CA PRO A 13 10.03 6.20 -5.86
C PRO A 13 10.50 7.14 -4.75
N GLY A 14 9.61 7.43 -3.80
CA GLY A 14 9.90 8.34 -2.69
C GLY A 14 11.19 8.04 -1.93
N VAL A 15 11.56 6.75 -1.79
CA VAL A 15 12.82 6.36 -1.13
C VAL A 15 14.07 6.85 -1.86
N GLU A 16 14.06 6.86 -3.19
CA GLU A 16 15.20 7.36 -3.98
C GLU A 16 15.23 8.90 -3.97
N VAL A 17 14.07 9.55 -4.01
CA VAL A 17 13.96 11.00 -3.86
C VAL A 17 14.45 11.43 -2.47
N LEU A 18 14.05 10.71 -1.41
CA LEU A 18 14.57 10.93 -0.07
C LEU A 18 16.11 10.90 -0.05
N ALA A 19 16.68 9.81 -0.58
CA ALA A 19 18.13 9.60 -0.55
C ALA A 19 18.89 10.66 -1.37
N ARG A 20 18.33 11.10 -2.48
CA ARG A 20 18.91 12.10 -3.37
C ARG A 20 18.84 13.52 -2.80
N ASP A 21 17.68 13.92 -2.31
CA ASP A 21 17.40 15.35 -2.08
C ASP A 21 17.22 15.69 -0.59
N HIS A 22 16.79 14.75 0.24
CA HIS A 22 16.35 14.99 1.62
C HIS A 22 17.15 14.25 2.69
N ALA A 23 18.19 13.52 2.32
CA ALA A 23 19.01 12.73 3.25
C ALA A 23 19.55 13.57 4.43
N HIS A 24 19.93 14.83 4.17
CA HIS A 24 20.50 15.74 5.17
C HIS A 24 19.51 16.12 6.27
N GLU A 25 18.22 16.06 6.02
CA GLU A 25 17.17 16.40 6.98
C GLU A 25 16.94 15.31 8.05
N LEU A 26 17.44 14.10 7.78
CA LEU A 26 17.41 12.98 8.71
C LEU A 26 18.62 12.96 9.66
N ALA A 27 19.62 13.82 9.45
CA ALA A 27 20.84 13.82 10.26
C ALA A 27 20.52 14.06 11.75
N GLY A 28 21.05 13.20 12.62
CA GLY A 28 20.83 13.23 14.07
C GLY A 28 19.51 12.65 14.53
N LYS A 29 18.61 12.27 13.64
CA LYS A 29 17.28 11.73 13.97
C LYS A 29 17.31 10.26 14.38
N ARG A 30 16.46 9.92 15.33
CA ARG A 30 16.14 8.55 15.75
C ARG A 30 14.87 8.13 14.98
N VAL A 31 15.05 7.20 14.06
CA VAL A 31 14.05 6.87 13.05
C VAL A 31 13.46 5.49 13.32
N GLY A 32 12.13 5.39 13.35
CA GLY A 32 11.38 4.16 13.13
C GLY A 32 11.08 3.96 11.65
N ILE A 33 11.00 2.72 11.16
CA ILE A 33 10.62 2.45 9.77
C ILE A 33 9.47 1.45 9.76
N LEU A 34 8.32 1.84 9.21
CA LEU A 34 7.21 0.96 8.90
C LEU A 34 7.31 0.56 7.42
N THR A 35 7.61 -0.70 7.19
CA THR A 35 7.84 -1.24 5.84
C THR A 35 7.60 -2.74 5.77
N ASN A 36 7.63 -3.27 4.56
CA ASN A 36 7.57 -4.68 4.23
C ASN A 36 8.47 -4.98 3.01
N PRO A 37 8.44 -6.18 2.37
CA PRO A 37 9.30 -6.47 1.22
C PRO A 37 9.16 -5.51 0.04
N THR A 38 8.05 -4.78 -0.07
CA THR A 38 7.81 -3.83 -1.17
C THR A 38 8.55 -2.50 -1.00
N GLY A 39 9.05 -2.21 0.21
CA GLY A 39 9.87 -1.03 0.49
C GLY A 39 11.27 -1.16 -0.09
N VAL A 40 11.42 -0.92 -1.38
CA VAL A 40 12.68 -1.05 -2.13
C VAL A 40 12.86 0.09 -3.13
N THR A 41 14.12 0.34 -3.50
CA THR A 41 14.47 1.15 -4.69
C THR A 41 14.14 0.38 -5.98
N ARG A 42 14.23 1.03 -7.12
CA ARG A 42 14.11 0.38 -8.44
C ARG A 42 15.16 -0.71 -8.67
N GLU A 43 16.31 -0.60 -8.00
CA GLU A 43 17.39 -1.59 -8.00
C GLU A 43 17.22 -2.65 -6.92
N LEU A 44 16.04 -2.73 -6.28
CA LEU A 44 15.68 -3.71 -5.25
C LEU A 44 16.49 -3.61 -3.95
N LYS A 45 17.14 -2.46 -3.68
CA LYS A 45 17.77 -2.21 -2.39
C LYS A 45 16.69 -1.86 -1.37
N SER A 46 16.68 -2.51 -0.21
CA SER A 46 15.64 -2.28 0.80
C SER A 46 15.70 -0.85 1.35
N THR A 47 14.54 -0.26 1.63
CA THR A 47 14.41 1.04 2.30
C THR A 47 15.14 1.06 3.64
N ILE A 48 15.14 -0.05 4.37
CA ILE A 48 15.92 -0.19 5.61
C ILE A 48 17.41 0.04 5.35
N ASP A 49 17.97 -0.60 4.31
CA ASP A 49 19.38 -0.46 3.97
C ASP A 49 19.72 0.91 3.41
N VAL A 50 18.81 1.49 2.61
CA VAL A 50 18.97 2.87 2.12
C VAL A 50 19.09 3.83 3.30
N ILE A 51 18.11 3.84 4.21
CA ILE A 51 18.08 4.79 5.33
C ILE A 51 19.25 4.56 6.29
N ARG A 52 19.62 3.31 6.58
CA ARG A 52 20.78 2.99 7.41
C ARG A 52 22.11 3.42 6.80
N SER A 53 22.18 3.53 5.49
CA SER A 53 23.39 4.00 4.80
C SER A 53 23.55 5.52 4.78
N LEU A 54 22.50 6.27 5.16
CA LEU A 54 22.55 7.73 5.22
C LEU A 54 23.44 8.20 6.39
N PRO A 55 24.24 9.25 6.21
CA PRO A 55 25.13 9.74 7.25
C PRO A 55 24.34 10.29 8.44
N GLN A 56 24.78 9.93 9.64
CA GLN A 56 24.23 10.41 10.91
C GLN A 56 22.74 10.07 11.17
N VAL A 57 22.15 9.14 10.44
CA VAL A 57 20.80 8.64 10.70
C VAL A 57 20.87 7.43 11.62
N ARG A 58 20.03 7.40 12.65
CA ARG A 58 19.94 6.26 13.57
C ARG A 58 18.60 5.56 13.44
N VAL A 59 18.57 4.44 12.72
CA VAL A 59 17.38 3.56 12.73
C VAL A 59 17.35 2.82 14.06
N VAL A 60 16.28 3.00 14.82
CA VAL A 60 16.13 2.49 16.19
C VAL A 60 15.22 1.27 16.24
N ARG A 61 14.16 1.27 15.41
CA ARG A 61 13.08 0.29 15.45
C ARG A 61 12.45 0.12 14.08
N LEU A 62 12.00 -1.09 13.80
CA LEU A 62 11.19 -1.41 12.64
C LEU A 62 9.77 -1.71 13.07
N PHE A 63 8.83 -1.39 12.21
CA PHE A 63 7.43 -1.77 12.33
C PHE A 63 7.05 -2.61 11.12
N SER A 64 6.25 -3.64 11.33
CA SER A 64 5.75 -4.48 10.25
C SER A 64 4.21 -4.43 10.18
N PRO A 65 3.65 -4.35 8.96
CA PRO A 65 2.21 -4.46 8.74
C PRO A 65 1.77 -5.92 8.71
N GLU A 66 0.54 -6.19 8.27
CA GLU A 66 0.08 -7.51 7.86
C GLU A 66 1.09 -8.16 6.92
N HIS A 67 1.20 -9.48 6.97
CA HIS A 67 2.20 -10.32 6.29
C HIS A 67 3.64 -10.22 6.85
N GLY A 68 3.90 -9.31 7.80
CA GLY A 68 5.21 -9.19 8.46
C GLY A 68 6.27 -8.43 7.64
N LEU A 69 7.38 -8.14 8.31
CA LEU A 69 8.48 -7.35 7.74
C LEU A 69 9.11 -8.00 6.49
N ARG A 70 9.12 -9.33 6.42
CA ARG A 70 9.74 -10.11 5.33
C ARG A 70 8.71 -10.85 4.48
N GLY A 71 7.42 -10.59 4.67
CA GLY A 71 6.35 -11.21 3.89
C GLY A 71 6.10 -12.70 4.17
N GLN A 72 6.54 -13.20 5.34
CA GLN A 72 6.52 -14.63 5.66
C GLN A 72 5.19 -15.12 6.26
N HIS A 73 4.25 -14.23 6.55
CA HIS A 73 2.98 -14.56 7.18
C HIS A 73 1.82 -14.50 6.17
N TYR A 74 0.86 -15.43 6.30
CA TYR A 74 -0.37 -15.39 5.51
C TYR A 74 -1.33 -14.32 6.04
N ALA A 75 -2.32 -13.98 5.22
CA ALA A 75 -3.39 -13.07 5.61
C ALA A 75 -4.10 -13.59 6.88
N GLY A 76 -4.27 -12.73 7.89
CA GLY A 76 -4.89 -13.08 9.15
C GLY A 76 -3.97 -13.74 10.19
N ASP A 77 -2.74 -14.13 9.83
CA ASP A 77 -1.78 -14.70 10.80
C ASP A 77 -1.36 -13.66 11.83
N LYS A 78 -1.25 -14.09 13.09
CA LYS A 78 -0.68 -13.25 14.15
C LYS A 78 0.83 -13.12 13.94
N VAL A 79 1.28 -11.90 13.68
CA VAL A 79 2.70 -11.60 13.50
C VAL A 79 3.33 -11.26 14.85
N SER A 80 4.30 -12.05 15.29
CA SER A 80 5.11 -11.78 16.50
C SER A 80 6.58 -11.73 16.09
N GLU A 81 7.06 -10.55 15.77
CA GLU A 81 8.46 -10.32 15.38
C GLU A 81 9.14 -9.49 16.48
N ASN A 82 10.23 -10.00 17.06
CA ASN A 82 10.98 -9.30 18.09
C ASN A 82 12.31 -8.73 17.59
N LEU A 83 12.92 -9.35 16.59
CA LEU A 83 14.20 -8.95 16.04
C LEU A 83 14.31 -9.35 14.56
N ASP A 84 14.60 -8.39 13.69
CA ASP A 84 14.87 -8.70 12.29
C ASP A 84 16.21 -9.44 12.16
N PRO A 85 16.24 -10.64 11.56
CA PRO A 85 17.47 -11.45 11.48
C PRO A 85 18.56 -10.81 10.61
N VAL A 86 18.19 -9.92 9.68
CA VAL A 86 19.12 -9.28 8.74
C VAL A 86 19.70 -8.00 9.34
N SER A 87 18.87 -7.05 9.72
CA SER A 87 19.31 -5.76 10.24
C SER A 87 19.69 -5.78 11.71
N ARG A 88 19.25 -6.80 12.46
CA ARG A 88 19.38 -6.92 13.92
C ARG A 88 18.65 -5.81 14.69
N LEU A 89 17.69 -5.16 14.09
CA LEU A 89 16.87 -4.15 14.72
C LEU A 89 15.64 -4.79 15.38
N PRO A 90 15.13 -4.20 16.47
CA PRO A 90 13.86 -4.57 17.05
C PRO A 90 12.74 -4.39 16.05
N VAL A 91 11.82 -5.34 15.97
CA VAL A 91 10.61 -5.29 15.12
C VAL A 91 9.36 -5.30 16.00
N VAL A 92 8.46 -4.39 15.72
CA VAL A 92 7.13 -4.33 16.34
C VAL A 92 6.10 -4.64 15.26
N SER A 93 5.30 -5.69 15.49
CA SER A 93 4.19 -5.99 14.60
C SER A 93 3.00 -5.07 14.88
N LEU A 94 2.48 -4.46 13.82
CA LEU A 94 1.21 -3.71 13.82
C LEU A 94 0.06 -4.53 13.24
N TYR A 95 0.19 -5.86 13.30
CA TYR A 95 -0.88 -6.77 12.89
C TYR A 95 -0.97 -7.96 13.86
N GLY A 96 -2.12 -8.11 14.49
CA GLY A 96 -2.36 -9.15 15.48
C GLY A 96 -2.95 -8.59 16.77
N ALA A 97 -2.17 -8.60 17.84
CA ALA A 97 -2.63 -8.09 19.14
C ALA A 97 -2.80 -6.57 19.16
N THR A 98 -1.97 -5.86 18.39
CA THR A 98 -1.97 -4.41 18.29
C THR A 98 -1.96 -4.02 16.82
N ARG A 99 -2.83 -3.08 16.42
CA ARG A 99 -2.89 -2.50 15.08
C ARG A 99 -2.47 -1.02 15.07
N LYS A 100 -2.77 -0.30 16.15
CA LYS A 100 -2.33 1.08 16.39
C LYS A 100 -1.11 1.05 17.30
N PRO A 101 0.02 1.70 16.96
CA PRO A 101 1.17 1.78 17.85
C PRO A 101 0.79 2.33 19.22
N THR A 102 1.34 1.74 20.29
CA THR A 102 1.20 2.31 21.63
C THR A 102 2.27 3.39 21.87
N PRO A 103 2.11 4.28 22.85
CA PRO A 103 3.11 5.28 23.18
C PRO A 103 4.50 4.67 23.47
N GLU A 104 4.56 3.52 24.12
CA GLU A 104 5.81 2.81 24.43
C GLU A 104 6.51 2.30 23.16
N MET A 105 5.73 1.95 22.13
CA MET A 105 6.28 1.56 20.84
C MET A 105 6.87 2.73 20.07
N LEU A 106 6.47 3.95 20.37
CA LEU A 106 6.97 5.19 19.74
C LEU A 106 8.03 5.89 20.61
N GLU A 107 8.22 5.45 21.84
CA GLU A 107 9.18 6.06 22.77
C GLU A 107 10.60 6.07 22.18
N GLY A 108 11.23 7.22 22.30
CA GLY A 108 12.61 7.41 21.83
C GLY A 108 12.75 7.60 20.32
N LEU A 109 11.64 7.73 19.56
CA LEU A 109 11.66 8.09 18.15
C LEU A 109 11.45 9.60 17.97
N ASP A 110 12.16 10.17 17.00
CA ASP A 110 11.90 11.53 16.54
C ASP A 110 10.90 11.52 15.37
N MET A 111 10.87 10.41 14.64
CA MET A 111 9.98 10.21 13.49
C MET A 111 9.81 8.75 13.13
N VAL A 112 8.73 8.45 12.37
CA VAL A 112 8.53 7.18 11.68
C VAL A 112 8.46 7.43 10.17
N ILE A 113 9.22 6.64 9.41
CA ILE A 113 9.16 6.61 7.95
C ILE A 113 8.27 5.46 7.53
N TYR A 114 7.29 5.73 6.68
CA TYR A 114 6.42 4.75 6.02
C TYR A 114 6.87 4.54 4.58
N ASP A 115 7.07 3.29 4.17
CA ASP A 115 7.38 2.91 2.80
C ASP A 115 6.83 1.53 2.47
N ILE A 116 5.62 1.47 1.94
CA ILE A 116 4.92 0.25 1.56
C ILE A 116 4.15 0.50 0.27
N GLN A 117 4.22 -0.45 -0.69
CA GLN A 117 3.39 -0.47 -1.89
C GLN A 117 1.98 -0.96 -1.53
N ASP A 118 0.99 -0.16 -1.82
CA ASP A 118 -0.44 -0.52 -1.72
C ASP A 118 -0.98 -1.05 -3.06
N VAL A 119 -2.23 -1.52 -3.07
CA VAL A 119 -2.91 -2.04 -4.27
C VAL A 119 -4.06 -1.14 -4.78
N GLY A 120 -4.31 0.01 -4.12
CA GLY A 120 -5.34 0.96 -4.53
C GLY A 120 -6.78 0.55 -4.17
N HIS A 121 -6.95 -0.37 -3.22
CA HIS A 121 -8.25 -0.89 -2.83
C HIS A 121 -8.49 -0.75 -1.32
N ARG A 122 -9.64 -0.17 -0.92
CA ARG A 122 -9.96 0.18 0.46
C ARG A 122 -9.81 -0.95 1.48
N THR A 123 -10.13 -2.19 1.10
CA THR A 123 -10.05 -3.33 2.01
C THR A 123 -8.64 -3.88 2.19
N TYR A 124 -7.67 -3.35 1.44
CA TYR A 124 -6.27 -3.72 1.61
C TYR A 124 -5.67 -2.92 2.78
N THR A 125 -5.14 -3.61 3.80
CA THR A 125 -4.96 -3.07 5.15
C THR A 125 -3.80 -2.09 5.33
N TYR A 126 -2.98 -1.87 4.32
CA TYR A 126 -1.79 -1.03 4.47
C TYR A 126 -2.10 0.45 4.69
N VAL A 127 -3.14 0.97 4.01
CA VAL A 127 -3.61 2.34 4.27
C VAL A 127 -4.26 2.48 5.64
N SER A 128 -4.87 1.41 6.16
CA SER A 128 -5.40 1.39 7.53
C SER A 128 -4.27 1.41 8.56
N THR A 129 -3.20 0.65 8.31
CA THR A 129 -2.00 0.66 9.15
C THR A 129 -1.33 2.04 9.13
N LEU A 130 -1.26 2.71 7.96
CA LEU A 130 -0.76 4.08 7.85
C LEU A 130 -1.62 5.05 8.64
N THR A 131 -2.94 4.95 8.55
CA THR A 131 -3.88 5.81 9.29
C THR A 131 -3.67 5.68 10.80
N TYR A 132 -3.63 4.45 11.31
CA TYR A 132 -3.38 4.22 12.74
C TYR A 132 -1.98 4.64 13.19
N LEU A 133 -0.96 4.52 12.32
CA LEU A 133 0.36 5.06 12.60
C LEU A 133 0.29 6.59 12.77
N MET A 134 -0.38 7.29 11.85
CA MET A 134 -0.51 8.74 11.89
C MET A 134 -1.22 9.20 13.17
N GLU A 135 -2.34 8.58 13.52
CA GLU A 135 -3.07 8.89 14.76
C GLU A 135 -2.18 8.69 16.00
N ALA A 136 -1.46 7.56 16.10
CA ALA A 136 -0.59 7.30 17.24
C ALA A 136 0.60 8.27 17.30
N CYS A 137 1.16 8.61 16.15
CA CYS A 137 2.28 9.56 16.07
C CYS A 137 1.87 10.99 16.42
N GLU A 138 0.66 11.42 16.01
CA GLU A 138 0.11 12.71 16.43
C GLU A 138 -0.04 12.77 17.95
N GLU A 139 -0.66 11.74 18.57
CA GLU A 139 -0.83 11.65 20.01
C GLU A 139 0.51 11.65 20.78
N ALA A 140 1.57 11.09 20.17
CA ALA A 140 2.90 11.00 20.79
C ALA A 140 3.83 12.16 20.42
N GLY A 141 3.44 13.08 19.54
CA GLY A 141 4.30 14.16 19.03
C GLY A 141 5.48 13.67 18.21
N VAL A 142 5.31 12.53 17.49
CA VAL A 142 6.32 11.91 16.61
C VAL A 142 5.99 12.26 15.16
N ALA A 143 6.97 12.74 14.39
CA ALA A 143 6.76 13.05 12.97
C ALA A 143 6.52 11.79 12.13
N VAL A 144 5.76 11.92 11.03
CA VAL A 144 5.58 10.85 10.04
C VAL A 144 6.04 11.33 8.67
N TRP A 145 6.95 10.56 8.07
CA TRP A 145 7.35 10.77 6.68
C TRP A 145 6.87 9.60 5.82
N VAL A 146 6.10 9.90 4.77
CA VAL A 146 5.61 8.92 3.81
C VAL A 146 6.46 8.99 2.55
N LEU A 147 7.16 7.90 2.24
CA LEU A 147 7.89 7.75 0.98
C LEU A 147 6.90 7.22 -0.05
N ASP A 148 6.48 8.11 -0.96
CA ASP A 148 5.35 7.83 -1.83
C ASP A 148 5.63 6.75 -2.86
N ARG A 149 4.59 5.97 -3.17
CA ARG A 149 4.58 4.90 -4.16
C ARG A 149 3.35 5.02 -5.07
N PRO A 150 3.41 4.48 -6.31
CA PRO A 150 2.30 4.61 -7.23
C PRO A 150 1.08 3.81 -6.76
N ASP A 151 -0.11 4.32 -7.09
CA ASP A 151 -1.27 3.44 -7.17
C ASP A 151 -1.06 2.51 -8.38
N PRO A 152 -1.05 1.17 -8.20
CA PRO A 152 -0.72 0.25 -9.29
C PRO A 152 -1.73 0.30 -10.44
N MET A 153 -2.97 0.69 -10.16
CA MET A 153 -4.02 0.85 -11.17
C MET A 153 -4.02 2.25 -11.81
N GLY A 154 -3.21 3.17 -11.28
CA GLY A 154 -3.17 4.58 -11.67
C GLY A 154 -4.18 5.43 -10.88
N GLY A 155 -3.82 6.70 -10.63
CA GLY A 155 -4.58 7.61 -9.77
C GLY A 155 -5.88 8.15 -10.39
N HIS A 156 -6.25 7.75 -11.60
CA HIS A 156 -7.52 8.15 -12.23
C HIS A 156 -8.64 7.13 -12.01
N LEU A 157 -8.31 5.90 -11.63
CA LEU A 157 -9.30 4.85 -11.45
C LEU A 157 -9.93 4.97 -10.07
N THR A 158 -11.20 5.34 -10.04
CA THR A 158 -12.03 5.32 -8.85
C THR A 158 -13.31 4.56 -9.14
N GLY A 159 -13.82 3.80 -8.16
CA GLY A 159 -15.04 3.02 -8.39
C GLY A 159 -15.48 2.19 -7.19
N GLY A 160 -16.66 1.59 -7.35
CA GLY A 160 -17.30 0.81 -6.29
C GLY A 160 -18.00 1.69 -5.24
N PRO A 161 -18.72 1.06 -4.31
CA PRO A 161 -19.50 1.77 -3.29
C PRO A 161 -18.61 2.54 -2.31
N MET A 162 -19.08 3.69 -1.88
CA MET A 162 -18.52 4.39 -0.71
C MET A 162 -18.68 3.52 0.54
N LEU A 163 -17.71 3.61 1.46
CA LEU A 163 -17.90 3.04 2.79
C LEU A 163 -18.96 3.83 3.55
N ASP A 164 -19.90 3.13 4.13
CA ASP A 164 -20.80 3.71 5.14
C ASP A 164 -19.95 3.98 6.42
N PRO A 165 -19.97 5.20 6.96
CA PRO A 165 -19.20 5.53 8.18
C PRO A 165 -19.51 4.62 9.36
N ASP A 166 -20.74 4.11 9.48
CA ASP A 166 -21.13 3.18 10.56
C ASP A 166 -20.48 1.80 10.42
N LEU A 167 -19.85 1.50 9.27
CA LEU A 167 -19.13 0.27 8.99
C LEU A 167 -17.61 0.44 9.05
N GLU A 168 -17.12 1.56 9.59
CA GLU A 168 -15.68 1.77 9.74
C GLU A 168 -15.01 0.63 10.52
N SER A 169 -13.93 0.12 9.96
CA SER A 169 -13.18 -1.01 10.52
C SER A 169 -11.76 -1.02 9.97
N PHE A 170 -10.92 -1.96 10.42
CA PHE A 170 -9.56 -2.09 9.90
C PHE A 170 -9.49 -2.42 8.40
N ILE A 171 -10.51 -3.09 7.84
CA ILE A 171 -10.63 -3.36 6.40
C ILE A 171 -11.47 -2.30 5.65
N GLY A 172 -11.71 -1.17 6.29
CA GLY A 172 -12.46 -0.05 5.74
C GLY A 172 -12.34 1.14 6.70
N ILE A 173 -11.15 1.74 6.75
CA ILE A 173 -10.77 2.72 7.79
C ILE A 173 -11.32 4.12 7.53
N HIS A 174 -11.79 4.39 6.33
CA HIS A 174 -12.22 5.73 5.94
C HIS A 174 -13.31 5.69 4.85
N PRO A 175 -14.27 6.64 4.83
CA PRO A 175 -15.38 6.68 3.87
C PRO A 175 -14.92 7.14 2.47
N VAL A 176 -14.21 6.27 1.78
CA VAL A 176 -13.77 6.42 0.39
C VAL A 176 -14.42 5.36 -0.50
N PRO A 177 -14.41 5.52 -1.85
CA PRO A 177 -14.80 4.47 -2.78
C PRO A 177 -13.99 3.19 -2.57
N GLN A 178 -14.51 2.06 -3.02
CA GLN A 178 -13.83 0.76 -2.92
C GLN A 178 -12.46 0.79 -3.60
N VAL A 179 -12.38 1.34 -4.81
CA VAL A 179 -11.14 1.72 -5.49
C VAL A 179 -11.02 3.23 -5.36
N TYR A 180 -10.00 3.72 -4.70
CA TYR A 180 -9.94 5.12 -4.26
C TYR A 180 -9.02 6.01 -5.11
N GLY A 181 -8.15 5.45 -5.97
CA GLY A 181 -7.34 6.20 -6.92
C GLY A 181 -6.35 7.18 -6.28
N MET A 182 -5.75 6.82 -5.17
CA MET A 182 -4.75 7.65 -4.46
C MET A 182 -3.46 6.88 -4.23
N THR A 183 -2.34 7.59 -4.23
CA THR A 183 -1.07 7.08 -3.71
C THR A 183 -1.10 7.05 -2.17
N PRO A 184 -0.23 6.28 -1.49
CA PRO A 184 -0.09 6.34 -0.04
C PRO A 184 0.18 7.76 0.49
N GLY A 185 0.94 8.58 -0.26
CA GLY A 185 1.20 9.96 0.10
C GLY A 185 -0.05 10.83 0.01
N GLU A 186 -0.88 10.66 -1.02
CA GLU A 186 -2.16 11.35 -1.15
C GLU A 186 -3.16 10.91 -0.08
N TRP A 187 -3.19 9.60 0.24
CA TRP A 187 -3.96 9.07 1.36
C TRP A 187 -3.56 9.76 2.67
N ALA A 188 -2.25 9.82 2.96
CA ALA A 188 -1.76 10.46 4.17
C ALA A 188 -2.16 11.94 4.27
N GLN A 189 -2.13 12.68 3.16
CA GLN A 189 -2.56 14.08 3.12
C GLN A 189 -4.05 14.23 3.41
N MET A 190 -4.90 13.33 2.89
CA MET A 190 -6.33 13.30 3.18
C MET A 190 -6.57 13.01 4.67
N ILE A 191 -5.92 11.97 5.22
CA ILE A 191 -6.04 11.62 6.65
C ILE A 191 -5.54 12.75 7.55
N ARG A 192 -4.46 13.44 7.17
CA ARG A 192 -4.02 14.62 7.90
C ARG A 192 -5.11 15.69 7.97
N ALA A 193 -5.77 15.96 6.85
CA ALA A 193 -6.80 17.01 6.81
C ALA A 193 -8.06 16.66 7.61
N GLU A 194 -8.40 15.38 7.71
CA GLU A 194 -9.70 14.94 8.23
C GLU A 194 -9.63 14.27 9.62
N ARG A 195 -8.49 13.66 9.98
CA ARG A 195 -8.36 12.88 11.22
C ARG A 195 -7.19 13.29 12.12
N THR A 196 -6.10 13.78 11.54
CA THR A 196 -4.86 14.08 12.28
C THR A 196 -4.31 15.46 11.90
N PRO A 197 -5.04 16.57 12.20
CA PRO A 197 -4.70 17.90 11.70
C PRO A 197 -3.38 18.44 12.25
N GLU A 198 -2.95 17.99 13.43
CA GLU A 198 -1.76 18.49 14.12
C GLU A 198 -0.51 17.63 13.86
N ILE A 199 -0.64 16.54 13.09
CA ILE A 199 0.50 15.67 12.78
C ILE A 199 1.59 16.42 12.02
N ASP A 200 2.86 16.24 12.43
CA ASP A 200 4.02 16.61 11.63
C ASP A 200 4.21 15.59 10.49
N LEU A 201 3.44 15.79 9.42
CA LEU A 201 3.44 14.94 8.23
C LEU A 201 4.29 15.54 7.13
N ARG A 202 5.18 14.73 6.56
CA ARG A 202 5.84 15.01 5.30
C ARG A 202 5.65 13.88 4.29
N VAL A 203 5.25 14.21 3.08
CA VAL A 203 5.21 13.28 1.94
C VAL A 203 6.40 13.57 1.05
N ILE A 204 7.25 12.55 0.85
CA ILE A 204 8.32 12.57 -0.13
C ILE A 204 7.74 11.98 -1.42
N THR A 205 7.29 12.87 -2.29
CA THR A 205 6.61 12.49 -3.53
C THR A 205 7.55 11.79 -4.50
N MET A 206 6.99 10.93 -5.33
CA MET A 206 7.71 10.38 -6.47
C MET A 206 8.11 11.49 -7.45
N ASP A 207 9.30 11.36 -8.04
CA ASP A 207 9.71 12.24 -9.12
C ASP A 207 9.32 11.64 -10.48
N GLY A 208 8.71 12.44 -11.35
CA GLY A 208 8.30 12.02 -12.69
C GLY A 208 7.01 11.22 -12.82
N TRP A 209 6.42 10.74 -11.72
CA TRP A 209 5.14 10.04 -11.76
C TRP A 209 3.98 11.00 -12.09
N ARG A 210 3.04 10.49 -12.86
CA ARG A 210 1.81 11.20 -13.20
C ARG A 210 0.60 10.31 -12.93
N ARG A 211 -0.48 10.89 -12.53
CA ARG A 211 -1.73 10.22 -12.13
C ARG A 211 -2.26 9.22 -13.16
N GLY A 212 -2.04 9.43 -14.44
CA GLY A 212 -2.43 8.49 -15.51
C GLY A 212 -1.50 7.28 -15.69
N MET A 213 -0.39 7.19 -14.93
CA MET A 213 0.55 6.08 -15.03
C MET A 213 0.13 4.96 -14.06
N ASN A 214 -0.16 3.78 -14.60
CA ASN A 214 -0.24 2.55 -13.82
C ASN A 214 1.16 1.97 -13.57
N PHE A 215 1.27 0.94 -12.74
CA PHE A 215 2.56 0.35 -12.39
C PHE A 215 3.33 -0.18 -13.60
N GLY A 216 2.64 -0.77 -14.58
CA GLY A 216 3.26 -1.31 -15.80
C GLY A 216 3.97 -0.24 -16.65
N ALA A 217 3.53 1.02 -16.58
CA ALA A 217 4.17 2.13 -17.30
C ALA A 217 5.53 2.57 -16.70
N LEU A 218 5.85 2.10 -15.48
CA LEU A 218 7.06 2.52 -14.76
C LEU A 218 8.29 1.71 -15.13
N GLY A 219 8.11 0.50 -15.66
CA GLY A 219 9.20 -0.44 -15.91
C GLY A 219 9.89 -0.98 -14.66
N TRP A 220 9.27 -0.84 -13.49
CA TRP A 220 9.79 -1.36 -12.23
C TRP A 220 9.46 -2.84 -12.06
N VAL A 221 10.26 -3.53 -11.26
CA VAL A 221 9.95 -4.89 -10.84
C VAL A 221 8.84 -4.85 -9.79
N TRP A 222 7.75 -5.62 -10.01
CA TRP A 222 6.73 -5.80 -9.01
C TRP A 222 7.23 -6.71 -7.89
N ILE A 223 7.16 -6.22 -6.67
CA ILE A 223 7.35 -7.05 -5.48
C ILE A 223 5.96 -7.39 -4.94
N PRO A 224 5.58 -8.67 -4.85
CA PRO A 224 4.28 -9.07 -4.33
C PRO A 224 3.97 -8.40 -3.00
N THR A 225 2.86 -7.69 -2.92
CA THR A 225 2.42 -7.01 -1.69
C THR A 225 1.93 -8.02 -0.66
N SER A 226 1.43 -9.15 -1.14
CA SER A 226 1.10 -10.35 -0.36
C SER A 226 1.25 -11.58 -1.26
N GLN A 227 1.16 -12.78 -0.67
CA GLN A 227 1.26 -14.05 -1.42
C GLN A 227 0.20 -14.18 -2.52
N HIS A 228 -0.92 -13.47 -2.39
CA HIS A 228 -2.03 -13.54 -3.33
C HIS A 228 -2.11 -12.35 -4.30
N ILE A 229 -1.14 -11.43 -4.26
CA ILE A 229 -0.98 -10.35 -5.25
C ILE A 229 0.37 -10.51 -5.97
N PRO A 230 0.55 -11.59 -6.75
CA PRO A 230 1.85 -11.93 -7.36
C PRO A 230 2.27 -10.97 -8.47
N HIS A 231 1.33 -10.29 -9.11
CA HIS A 231 1.54 -9.36 -10.21
C HIS A 231 0.79 -8.05 -9.94
N TRP A 232 1.25 -6.94 -10.50
CA TRP A 232 0.59 -5.64 -10.30
C TRP A 232 -0.83 -5.62 -10.92
N GLU A 233 -1.05 -6.34 -12.00
CA GLU A 233 -2.36 -6.50 -12.65
C GLU A 233 -3.37 -7.19 -11.73
N THR A 234 -2.90 -8.01 -10.79
CA THR A 234 -3.77 -8.65 -9.79
C THR A 234 -4.54 -7.62 -8.97
N SER A 235 -4.06 -6.38 -8.86
CA SER A 235 -4.79 -5.29 -8.21
C SER A 235 -6.15 -5.02 -8.86
N TYR A 236 -6.24 -5.08 -10.18
CA TYR A 236 -7.53 -4.96 -10.90
C TYR A 236 -8.46 -6.12 -10.58
N PHE A 237 -7.93 -7.35 -10.60
CA PHE A 237 -8.73 -8.53 -10.29
C PHE A 237 -9.18 -8.55 -8.83
N TYR A 238 -8.31 -8.13 -7.91
CA TYR A 238 -8.66 -7.95 -6.50
C TYR A 238 -9.79 -6.93 -6.32
N ALA A 239 -9.76 -5.82 -7.06
CA ALA A 239 -10.82 -4.82 -7.04
C ALA A 239 -12.17 -5.38 -7.53
N MET A 240 -12.16 -6.32 -8.50
CA MET A 240 -13.37 -6.92 -9.06
C MET A 240 -13.92 -8.09 -8.23
N THR A 241 -13.06 -8.93 -7.68
CA THR A 241 -13.46 -10.23 -7.12
C THR A 241 -13.08 -10.43 -5.65
N GLY A 242 -12.22 -9.56 -5.09
CA GLY A 242 -11.71 -9.70 -3.73
C GLY A 242 -12.82 -9.81 -2.68
N THR A 243 -13.80 -8.91 -2.73
CA THR A 243 -14.94 -8.91 -1.80
C THR A 243 -15.88 -10.11 -1.98
N LEU A 244 -15.88 -10.76 -3.14
CA LEU A 244 -16.72 -11.96 -3.38
C LEU A 244 -16.21 -13.16 -2.56
N GLY A 245 -14.91 -13.23 -2.30
CA GLY A 245 -14.31 -14.25 -1.44
C GLY A 245 -14.83 -14.24 -0.01
N GLU A 246 -15.16 -13.05 0.50
CA GLU A 246 -15.70 -12.87 1.85
C GLU A 246 -17.11 -13.44 2.04
N LEU A 247 -17.81 -13.73 0.96
CA LEU A 247 -19.12 -14.38 1.03
C LEU A 247 -19.02 -15.86 1.45
N HIS A 248 -17.82 -16.45 1.48
CA HIS A 248 -17.53 -17.85 1.85
C HIS A 248 -18.34 -18.91 1.06
N ARG A 249 -18.92 -18.52 -0.07
CA ARG A 249 -19.71 -19.39 -0.97
C ARG A 249 -19.18 -19.42 -2.38
N LEU A 250 -18.22 -18.55 -2.67
CA LEU A 250 -17.55 -18.42 -3.95
C LEU A 250 -16.04 -18.55 -3.73
N SER A 251 -15.37 -19.27 -4.59
CA SER A 251 -13.91 -19.22 -4.71
C SER A 251 -13.57 -18.10 -5.69
N ASN A 252 -12.64 -17.23 -5.29
CA ASN A 252 -12.08 -16.20 -6.16
C ASN A 252 -10.64 -16.52 -6.60
N GLY A 253 -10.28 -17.81 -6.65
CA GLY A 253 -8.98 -18.28 -7.11
C GLY A 253 -7.85 -18.19 -6.07
N VAL A 254 -8.08 -17.66 -4.87
CA VAL A 254 -7.09 -17.69 -3.79
C VAL A 254 -6.70 -19.12 -3.47
N GLY A 255 -5.38 -19.38 -3.37
CA GLY A 255 -4.83 -20.73 -3.20
C GLY A 255 -4.55 -21.46 -4.52
N THR A 256 -4.81 -20.84 -5.67
CA THR A 256 -4.43 -21.32 -7.01
C THR A 256 -3.35 -20.41 -7.63
N PRO A 257 -2.78 -20.77 -8.79
CA PRO A 257 -1.87 -19.88 -9.52
C PRO A 257 -2.50 -18.58 -10.06
N SER A 258 -3.85 -18.47 -10.06
CA SER A 258 -4.61 -17.32 -10.58
C SER A 258 -5.50 -16.69 -9.49
N PRO A 259 -4.91 -16.13 -8.40
CA PRO A 259 -5.69 -15.51 -7.34
C PRO A 259 -6.46 -14.30 -7.88
N PHE A 260 -7.74 -14.21 -7.50
CA PHE A 260 -8.70 -13.18 -7.90
C PHE A 260 -9.09 -13.16 -9.40
N GLU A 261 -8.45 -13.97 -10.24
CA GLU A 261 -8.74 -14.05 -11.68
C GLU A 261 -9.86 -15.06 -12.02
N LEU A 262 -10.28 -15.83 -11.03
CA LEU A 262 -11.27 -16.88 -11.18
C LEU A 262 -12.45 -16.63 -10.23
N ILE A 263 -13.65 -17.00 -10.69
CA ILE A 263 -14.83 -17.11 -9.83
C ILE A 263 -15.42 -18.50 -10.04
N GLY A 264 -15.63 -19.23 -8.95
CA GLY A 264 -16.18 -20.57 -9.02
C GLY A 264 -16.95 -20.97 -7.77
N ALA A 265 -17.90 -21.89 -7.96
CA ALA A 265 -18.60 -22.60 -6.90
C ALA A 265 -19.15 -23.91 -7.45
N SER A 266 -19.36 -24.91 -6.58
CA SER A 266 -19.87 -26.23 -6.99
C SER A 266 -21.30 -26.20 -7.59
N TRP A 267 -22.05 -25.14 -7.34
CA TRP A 267 -23.43 -24.91 -7.83
C TRP A 267 -23.49 -23.95 -9.01
N LEU A 268 -22.35 -23.38 -9.45
CA LEU A 268 -22.27 -22.38 -10.52
C LEU A 268 -22.07 -23.05 -11.87
N GLU A 269 -22.98 -22.80 -12.82
CA GLU A 269 -22.83 -23.22 -14.20
C GLU A 269 -21.97 -22.24 -14.99
N PRO A 270 -20.74 -22.57 -15.38
CA PRO A 270 -19.75 -21.58 -15.86
C PRO A 270 -20.19 -20.83 -17.12
N VAL A 271 -20.78 -21.56 -18.09
CA VAL A 271 -21.19 -21.00 -19.39
C VAL A 271 -22.36 -20.03 -19.24
N GLU A 272 -23.36 -20.41 -18.44
CA GLU A 272 -24.52 -19.54 -18.17
C GLU A 272 -24.07 -18.30 -17.38
N PHE A 273 -23.22 -18.46 -16.36
CA PHE A 273 -22.72 -17.35 -15.56
C PHE A 273 -21.94 -16.35 -16.42
N ALA A 274 -20.99 -16.83 -17.25
CA ALA A 274 -20.24 -15.98 -18.16
C ALA A 274 -21.15 -15.25 -19.16
N SER A 275 -22.16 -15.94 -19.70
CA SER A 275 -23.14 -15.33 -20.61
C SER A 275 -23.93 -14.19 -19.94
N ARG A 276 -24.37 -14.40 -18.70
CA ARG A 276 -25.10 -13.38 -17.92
C ARG A 276 -24.22 -12.18 -17.60
N LEU A 277 -22.96 -12.39 -17.21
CA LEU A 277 -22.01 -11.29 -16.97
C LEU A 277 -21.77 -10.47 -18.24
N ASN A 278 -21.54 -11.12 -19.38
CA ASN A 278 -21.34 -10.45 -20.65
C ASN A 278 -22.57 -9.65 -21.09
N ALA A 279 -23.75 -10.19 -20.87
CA ALA A 279 -25.00 -9.46 -21.16
C ALA A 279 -25.20 -8.23 -20.25
N CYS A 280 -24.76 -8.32 -18.99
CA CYS A 280 -24.82 -7.20 -18.04
C CYS A 280 -23.82 -6.08 -18.42
N LEU A 281 -22.62 -6.43 -18.91
CA LEU A 281 -21.62 -5.47 -19.35
C LEU A 281 -22.07 -4.62 -20.54
N LEU A 282 -22.96 -5.15 -21.40
CA LEU A 282 -23.57 -4.39 -22.50
C LEU A 282 -24.53 -3.28 -21.99
N TYR A 283 -25.05 -3.41 -20.77
CA TYR A 283 -25.92 -2.41 -20.16
C TYR A 283 -25.14 -1.23 -19.53
N THR A 284 -23.85 -1.39 -19.27
CA THR A 284 -22.98 -0.35 -18.71
C THR A 284 -22.24 0.46 -19.77
N SER A 285 -22.52 0.25 -21.06
CA SER A 285 -22.09 1.17 -22.11
C SER A 285 -22.71 2.57 -21.82
N PRO A 286 -21.91 3.64 -21.83
CA PRO A 286 -22.46 4.98 -21.62
C PRO A 286 -23.60 5.22 -22.60
N SER A 287 -24.73 5.67 -22.05
CA SER A 287 -25.88 6.07 -22.86
C SER A 287 -25.42 7.19 -23.82
N PRO A 288 -25.92 7.24 -25.06
CA PRO A 288 -25.68 8.38 -25.96
C PRO A 288 -26.12 9.74 -25.38
N ARG A 289 -26.71 9.74 -24.17
CA ARG A 289 -27.09 10.97 -23.45
C ARG A 289 -26.01 11.45 -22.47
N ASP A 290 -24.94 10.68 -22.28
CA ASP A 290 -23.82 11.01 -21.38
C ASP A 290 -22.57 11.48 -22.15
N SER A 291 -22.73 11.80 -23.44
CA SER A 291 -21.72 12.36 -24.33
C SER A 291 -21.97 13.82 -24.66
#